data_0ed6fb23ea83963193574fa20bb96a84
#
_entry.id   0ed6fb23ea83963193574fa20bb96a84
#
_cell.length_a   1.000
_cell.length_b   1.000
_cell.length_c   1.000
_cell.angle_alpha   90.00
_cell.angle_beta   90.00
_cell.angle_gamma   90.00
#
_symmetry.space_group_name_H-M   'P 1'
#
loop_
_entity.id
_entity.type
_entity.pdbx_description
1 polymer ?
#
loop_
_entity_poly.entity_id
_entity_poly.type
_entity_poly.pdbx_seq_one_letter_code
_entity_poly.pdbx_strand_id
1 'polypeptide(L)'
;MIAFVTDELPRPGSAGHLALNHAIIDWLQSQGFAVTILLTGARLAAPVQRYGIAPVIGPHVTGFGRHVAALSPKTALGISLRALLRRLPPRLSAQLRRARHGADAVLGSFPSPGDLRWCARAVERLNPSAVLIDTVFRAPLLAEPELAGRNSIVITHDVFHRRAQALAAAGYRVLPEHFSRVREATLLGRARSIAAIQPEEAEVLRAMFPARNIFTAPMPALPCPPPPDAARIPGRLVFVGSDSLPNLDGLRWFFSEIWPQLQGSGVTLDLVGDCGRALMRLPRGVKAWGRVPDLAPLLHSASLAIAPLRTGSGLKIKLLDYARHGLTTIATPPSLQGFYLGPGAPFVMAGSAGIFAEAVLRYAKSPPTAESALAYATLHYGVAASFAGLGAALSHWAATEMQDDLRPLSL
;
A
#
# COMPACT_ATOMS: atom_id res chain seq x y z
N MET A 1 19.12 -10.28 12.85
CA MET A 1 17.65 -10.49 12.97
C MET A 1 16.95 -9.15 13.01
N ILE A 2 15.78 -9.02 12.33
CA ILE A 2 14.98 -7.79 12.25
C ILE A 2 13.67 -8.01 13.01
N ALA A 3 13.26 -7.05 13.83
CA ALA A 3 11.92 -6.98 14.40
C ALA A 3 11.01 -6.10 13.51
N PHE A 4 9.88 -6.64 13.04
CA PHE A 4 8.91 -5.93 12.22
C PHE A 4 7.63 -5.66 13.02
N VAL A 5 7.37 -4.42 13.38
CA VAL A 5 6.25 -4.01 14.25
C VAL A 5 5.06 -3.55 13.40
N THR A 6 3.93 -4.23 13.49
CA THR A 6 2.71 -3.91 12.74
C THR A 6 1.45 -4.23 13.56
N ASP A 7 0.26 -3.76 13.12
CA ASP A 7 -1.03 -4.08 13.76
C ASP A 7 -1.85 -5.14 13.02
N GLU A 8 -1.45 -5.48 11.81
CA GLU A 8 -2.12 -6.48 10.98
C GLU A 8 -1.06 -7.35 10.28
N LEU A 9 -1.37 -8.63 10.07
CA LEU A 9 -0.45 -9.56 9.43
C LEU A 9 -0.21 -9.19 7.96
N PRO A 10 1.05 -8.93 7.56
CA PRO A 10 1.43 -8.71 6.17
C PRO A 10 1.07 -9.90 5.28
N ARG A 11 0.52 -9.65 4.10
CA ARG A 11 0.12 -10.72 3.16
C ARG A 11 0.04 -10.21 1.74
N PRO A 12 0.36 -11.03 0.73
CA PRO A 12 0.23 -10.66 -0.68
C PRO A 12 -1.23 -10.46 -1.08
N GLY A 13 -1.48 -9.69 -2.15
CA GLY A 13 -2.82 -9.53 -2.75
C GLY A 13 -3.85 -8.83 -1.85
N SER A 14 -3.43 -8.19 -0.76
CA SER A 14 -4.29 -7.47 0.18
C SER A 14 -4.24 -5.96 -0.03
N ALA A 15 -4.73 -5.17 0.95
CA ALA A 15 -4.60 -3.72 0.96
C ALA A 15 -3.13 -3.31 0.79
N GLY A 16 -2.89 -2.18 0.09
CA GLY A 16 -1.56 -1.79 -0.38
C GLY A 16 -0.46 -1.80 0.66
N HIS A 17 -0.73 -1.33 1.88
CA HIS A 17 0.25 -1.33 2.98
C HIS A 17 0.62 -2.75 3.42
N LEU A 18 -0.33 -3.69 3.48
CA LEU A 18 -0.04 -5.07 3.88
C LEU A 18 0.76 -5.83 2.81
N ALA A 19 0.50 -5.54 1.54
CA ALA A 19 1.25 -6.11 0.43
C ALA A 19 2.69 -5.55 0.40
N LEU A 20 2.88 -4.25 0.66
CA LEU A 20 4.21 -3.65 0.78
C LEU A 20 4.98 -4.22 1.97
N ASN A 21 4.35 -4.33 3.14
CA ASN A 21 4.97 -4.92 4.32
C ASN A 21 5.38 -6.39 4.06
N HIS A 22 4.55 -7.14 3.33
CA HIS A 22 4.90 -8.50 2.91
C HIS A 22 6.13 -8.49 1.99
N ALA A 23 6.14 -7.64 0.96
CA ALA A 23 7.26 -7.53 0.04
C ALA A 23 8.57 -7.12 0.72
N ILE A 24 8.52 -6.25 1.72
CA ILE A 24 9.67 -5.87 2.54
C ILE A 24 10.18 -7.08 3.34
N ILE A 25 9.29 -7.84 3.99
CA ILE A 25 9.68 -9.03 4.77
C ILE A 25 10.29 -10.09 3.87
N ASP A 26 9.67 -10.37 2.74
CA ASP A 26 10.16 -11.33 1.75
C ASP A 26 11.55 -10.94 1.23
N TRP A 27 11.73 -9.65 0.91
CA TRP A 27 13.04 -9.14 0.51
C TRP A 27 14.08 -9.26 1.63
N LEU A 28 13.75 -8.89 2.87
CA LEU A 28 14.68 -9.03 4.00
C LEU A 28 15.13 -10.49 4.19
N GLN A 29 14.21 -11.44 4.07
CA GLN A 29 14.50 -12.86 4.15
C GLN A 29 15.39 -13.32 2.98
N SER A 30 15.17 -12.81 1.77
CA SER A 30 16.01 -13.08 0.61
C SER A 30 17.45 -12.54 0.77
N GLN A 31 17.61 -11.48 1.58
CA GLN A 31 18.93 -10.93 1.96
C GLN A 31 19.57 -11.67 3.16
N GLY A 32 18.97 -12.77 3.62
CA GLY A 32 19.48 -13.57 4.74
C GLY A 32 19.11 -13.06 6.14
N PHE A 33 18.26 -12.05 6.26
CA PHE A 33 17.78 -11.59 7.56
C PHE A 33 16.69 -12.50 8.10
N ALA A 34 16.86 -13.00 9.34
CA ALA A 34 15.73 -13.54 10.08
C ALA A 34 14.79 -12.40 10.48
N VAL A 35 13.50 -12.55 10.25
CA VAL A 35 12.47 -11.55 10.57
C VAL A 35 11.51 -12.12 11.61
N THR A 36 11.21 -11.35 12.67
CA THR A 36 10.14 -11.66 13.64
C THR A 36 9.12 -10.53 13.63
N ILE A 37 7.85 -10.88 13.46
CA ILE A 37 6.73 -9.90 13.46
C ILE A 37 6.26 -9.68 14.90
N LEU A 38 6.27 -8.42 15.35
CA LEU A 38 5.65 -7.97 16.58
C LEU A 38 4.27 -7.40 16.24
N LEU A 39 3.22 -8.18 16.52
CA LEU A 39 1.84 -7.79 16.19
C LEU A 39 1.21 -7.04 17.36
N THR A 40 1.08 -5.71 17.25
CA THR A 40 0.54 -4.84 18.31
C THR A 40 -0.97 -4.98 18.53
N GLY A 41 -1.68 -5.67 17.64
CA GLY A 41 -3.13 -5.85 17.70
C GLY A 41 -3.53 -7.31 17.55
N ALA A 42 -4.84 -7.55 17.55
CA ALA A 42 -5.44 -8.87 17.32
C ALA A 42 -6.32 -8.86 16.04
N ARG A 43 -5.82 -8.27 14.95
CA ARG A 43 -6.52 -8.23 13.65
C ARG A 43 -6.30 -9.50 12.85
N LEU A 44 -6.79 -10.63 13.37
CA LEU A 44 -6.80 -11.92 12.69
C LEU A 44 -8.11 -12.14 11.93
N ALA A 45 -8.08 -13.01 10.91
CA ALA A 45 -9.27 -13.43 10.17
C ALA A 45 -10.08 -14.49 10.94
N ALA A 46 -9.40 -15.32 11.74
CA ALA A 46 -9.96 -16.32 12.64
C ALA A 46 -9.15 -16.39 13.93
N PRO A 47 -9.70 -16.94 15.04
CA PRO A 47 -8.97 -17.10 16.31
C PRO A 47 -7.67 -17.92 16.18
N VAL A 48 -7.64 -18.85 15.25
CA VAL A 48 -6.44 -19.55 14.77
C VAL A 48 -6.44 -19.45 13.26
N GLN A 49 -5.34 -18.99 12.67
CA GLN A 49 -5.20 -18.92 11.21
C GLN A 49 -3.82 -19.36 10.76
N ARG A 50 -3.73 -19.90 9.54
CA ARG A 50 -2.45 -20.25 8.92
C ARG A 50 -1.70 -18.96 8.56
N TYR A 51 -0.44 -18.90 8.95
CA TYR A 51 0.50 -17.84 8.61
C TYR A 51 1.91 -18.40 8.65
N GLY A 52 2.62 -18.37 7.52
CA GLY A 52 3.93 -19.02 7.39
C GLY A 52 5.01 -18.11 6.80
N ILE A 53 4.79 -16.78 6.82
CA ILE A 53 5.73 -15.81 6.23
C ILE A 53 6.90 -15.59 7.18
N ALA A 54 6.63 -15.35 8.47
CA ALA A 54 7.63 -15.15 9.51
C ALA A 54 7.03 -15.52 10.89
N PRO A 55 7.86 -15.80 11.91
CA PRO A 55 7.40 -15.93 13.29
C PRO A 55 6.63 -14.70 13.76
N VAL A 56 5.55 -14.91 14.50
CA VAL A 56 4.68 -13.84 15.02
C VAL A 56 4.57 -13.95 16.52
N ILE A 57 4.80 -12.85 17.21
CA ILE A 57 4.51 -12.71 18.65
C ILE A 57 3.77 -11.39 18.89
N GLY A 58 2.98 -11.33 19.94
CA GLY A 58 2.23 -10.11 20.28
C GLY A 58 1.57 -10.21 21.66
N PRO A 59 1.08 -9.10 22.21
CA PRO A 59 0.41 -9.10 23.52
C PRO A 59 -0.90 -9.89 23.53
N HIS A 60 -1.50 -10.13 22.39
CA HIS A 60 -2.81 -10.79 22.24
C HIS A 60 -2.77 -12.05 21.39
N VAL A 61 -1.63 -12.35 20.77
CA VAL A 61 -1.48 -13.44 19.83
C VAL A 61 -0.12 -14.12 19.98
N THR A 62 -0.03 -15.38 19.58
CA THR A 62 1.25 -16.09 19.47
C THR A 62 1.31 -16.92 18.21
N GLY A 63 2.50 -17.02 17.63
CA GLY A 63 2.80 -17.93 16.54
C GLY A 63 3.24 -19.30 17.06
N PHE A 64 2.83 -20.35 16.35
CA PHE A 64 3.32 -21.71 16.54
C PHE A 64 3.38 -22.45 15.21
N GLY A 65 4.54 -22.90 14.81
CA GLY A 65 4.75 -23.46 13.47
C GLY A 65 4.28 -22.49 12.36
N ARG A 66 3.33 -22.94 11.53
CA ARG A 66 2.73 -22.13 10.46
C ARG A 66 1.37 -21.52 10.85
N HIS A 67 1.10 -21.31 12.11
CA HIS A 67 -0.15 -20.77 12.59
C HIS A 67 0.07 -19.60 13.55
N VAL A 68 -0.93 -18.74 13.64
CA VAL A 68 -1.03 -17.67 14.64
C VAL A 68 -2.36 -17.85 15.36
N ALA A 69 -2.34 -17.80 16.68
CA ALA A 69 -3.53 -17.96 17.51
C ALA A 69 -3.70 -16.82 18.51
N ALA A 70 -4.95 -16.57 18.88
CA ALA A 70 -5.31 -15.69 19.97
C ALA A 70 -4.85 -16.28 21.32
N LEU A 71 -4.23 -15.45 22.19
CA LEU A 71 -3.72 -15.86 23.50
C LEU A 71 -4.80 -16.00 24.57
N SER A 72 -5.99 -15.44 24.37
CA SER A 72 -7.05 -15.50 25.38
C SER A 72 -8.43 -15.78 24.76
N PRO A 73 -9.36 -16.41 25.50
CA PRO A 73 -10.75 -16.63 25.05
C PRO A 73 -11.46 -15.30 24.69
N LYS A 74 -11.19 -14.22 25.43
CA LYS A 74 -11.76 -12.89 25.15
C LYS A 74 -11.29 -12.37 23.78
N THR A 75 -10.00 -12.49 23.48
CA THR A 75 -9.44 -12.11 22.18
C THR A 75 -10.02 -13.00 21.08
N ALA A 76 -10.11 -14.30 21.29
CA ALA A 76 -10.69 -15.26 20.33
C ALA A 76 -12.15 -14.94 20.03
N LEU A 77 -12.97 -14.66 21.06
CA LEU A 77 -14.37 -14.26 20.88
C LEU A 77 -14.49 -12.95 20.08
N GLY A 78 -13.68 -11.93 20.40
CA GLY A 78 -13.65 -10.68 19.66
C GLY A 78 -13.26 -10.83 18.19
N ILE A 79 -12.34 -11.74 17.87
CA ILE A 79 -11.96 -12.08 16.49
C ILE A 79 -13.14 -12.80 15.79
N SER A 80 -13.75 -13.77 16.45
CA SER A 80 -14.89 -14.55 15.89
C SER A 80 -16.08 -13.65 15.57
N LEU A 81 -16.42 -12.72 16.47
CA LEU A 81 -17.50 -11.76 16.27
C LEU A 81 -17.21 -10.84 15.07
N ARG A 82 -15.98 -10.32 14.94
CA ARG A 82 -15.59 -9.52 13.78
C ARG A 82 -15.64 -10.33 12.47
N ALA A 83 -15.24 -11.60 12.50
CA ALA A 83 -15.31 -12.49 11.34
C ALA A 83 -16.76 -12.74 10.93
N LEU A 84 -17.67 -12.94 11.89
CA LEU A 84 -19.10 -13.08 11.63
C LEU A 84 -19.70 -11.81 11.02
N LEU A 85 -19.39 -10.63 11.57
CA LEU A 85 -19.88 -9.36 11.05
C LEU A 85 -19.39 -9.08 9.61
N ARG A 86 -18.23 -9.58 9.22
CA ARG A 86 -17.72 -9.48 7.84
C ARG A 86 -18.49 -10.36 6.84
N ARG A 87 -19.18 -11.41 7.31
CA ARG A 87 -20.00 -12.31 6.49
C ARG A 87 -21.43 -11.82 6.28
N LEU A 88 -21.84 -10.78 6.98
CA LEU A 88 -23.15 -10.17 6.79
C LEU A 88 -23.33 -9.62 5.37
N PRO A 89 -24.55 -9.65 4.80
CA PRO A 89 -24.84 -9.06 3.50
C PRO A 89 -24.34 -7.60 3.41
N PRO A 90 -23.85 -7.17 2.25
CA PRO A 90 -23.25 -5.83 2.08
C PRO A 90 -24.13 -4.67 2.57
N ARG A 91 -25.45 -4.78 2.40
CA ARG A 91 -26.43 -3.78 2.87
C ARG A 91 -26.45 -3.67 4.39
N LEU A 92 -26.47 -4.80 5.09
CA LEU A 92 -26.52 -4.86 6.57
C LEU A 92 -25.17 -4.43 7.17
N SER A 93 -24.06 -4.88 6.58
CA SER A 93 -22.71 -4.50 7.00
C SER A 93 -22.42 -3.02 6.75
N ALA A 94 -22.99 -2.40 5.70
CA ALA A 94 -22.90 -0.97 5.43
C ALA A 94 -23.72 -0.15 6.44
N GLN A 95 -24.94 -0.60 6.79
CA GLN A 95 -25.75 0.04 7.82
C GLN A 95 -25.08 0.00 9.20
N LEU A 96 -24.53 -1.15 9.60
CA LEU A 96 -23.79 -1.31 10.86
C LEU A 96 -22.51 -0.48 10.89
N ARG A 97 -21.81 -0.35 9.76
CA ARG A 97 -20.63 0.54 9.64
C ARG A 97 -21.02 1.99 9.74
N ARG A 98 -22.10 2.44 9.08
CA ARG A 98 -22.63 3.79 9.19
C ARG A 98 -23.09 4.11 10.61
N ALA A 99 -23.72 3.17 11.29
CA ALA A 99 -24.13 3.32 12.68
C ALA A 99 -22.94 3.42 13.67
N ARG A 100 -21.80 2.76 13.34
CA ARG A 100 -20.60 2.75 14.21
C ARG A 100 -19.62 3.90 13.97
N HIS A 101 -19.46 4.34 12.73
CA HIS A 101 -18.40 5.29 12.35
C HIS A 101 -18.93 6.55 11.67
N GLY A 102 -20.23 6.65 11.39
CA GLY A 102 -20.79 7.79 10.65
C GLY A 102 -20.09 8.01 9.30
N ALA A 103 -19.77 9.26 9.00
CA ALA A 103 -18.97 9.68 7.84
C ALA A 103 -17.47 9.83 8.19
N ASP A 104 -16.98 9.13 9.25
CA ASP A 104 -15.62 9.29 9.72
C ASP A 104 -14.59 8.66 8.78
N ALA A 105 -13.55 9.41 8.47
CA ALA A 105 -12.38 8.94 7.75
C ALA A 105 -11.28 8.54 8.76
N VAL A 106 -11.07 7.24 8.93
CA VAL A 106 -10.07 6.72 9.87
C VAL A 106 -8.72 6.61 9.16
N LEU A 107 -7.72 7.38 9.61
CA LEU A 107 -6.34 7.31 9.12
C LEU A 107 -5.61 6.08 9.67
N GLY A 108 -5.83 5.76 10.93
CA GLY A 108 -5.22 4.65 11.64
C GLY A 108 -5.53 4.70 13.14
N SER A 109 -5.06 3.71 13.87
CA SER A 109 -5.24 3.62 15.33
C SER A 109 -3.90 3.44 16.03
N PHE A 110 -3.72 4.09 17.16
CA PHE A 110 -2.57 3.89 18.03
C PHE A 110 -2.75 2.62 18.87
N PRO A 111 -1.67 1.85 19.12
CA PRO A 111 -1.66 0.79 20.12
C PRO A 111 -1.93 1.34 21.52
N SER A 112 -2.43 0.50 22.42
CA SER A 112 -2.54 0.88 23.81
C SER A 112 -1.16 1.08 24.45
N PRO A 113 -1.03 1.89 25.52
CA PRO A 113 0.24 2.00 26.26
C PRO A 113 0.75 0.65 26.78
N GLY A 114 -0.15 -0.28 27.12
CA GLY A 114 0.20 -1.64 27.53
C GLY A 114 0.83 -2.44 26.41
N ASP A 115 0.28 -2.33 25.19
CA ASP A 115 0.80 -3.03 24.01
C ASP A 115 2.17 -2.46 23.59
N LEU A 116 2.35 -1.13 23.68
CA LEU A 116 3.65 -0.49 23.41
C LEU A 116 4.73 -0.99 24.37
N ARG A 117 4.48 -0.97 25.69
CA ARG A 117 5.42 -1.51 26.68
C ARG A 117 5.71 -2.99 26.48
N TRP A 118 4.70 -3.79 26.10
CA TRP A 118 4.91 -5.20 25.77
C TRP A 118 5.85 -5.35 24.57
N CYS A 119 5.62 -4.57 23.50
CA CYS A 119 6.48 -4.58 22.30
C CYS A 119 7.90 -4.13 22.64
N ALA A 120 8.07 -3.09 23.44
CA ALA A 120 9.39 -2.60 23.85
C ALA A 120 10.20 -3.69 24.57
N ARG A 121 9.60 -4.35 25.56
CA ARG A 121 10.23 -5.51 26.26
C ARG A 121 10.49 -6.69 25.30
N ALA A 122 9.65 -6.90 24.30
CA ALA A 122 9.89 -7.93 23.29
C ALA A 122 11.09 -7.57 22.42
N VAL A 123 11.23 -6.31 21.99
CA VAL A 123 12.43 -5.82 21.28
C VAL A 123 13.68 -5.98 22.12
N GLU A 124 13.63 -5.65 23.41
CA GLU A 124 14.76 -5.84 24.31
C GLU A 124 15.20 -7.31 24.39
N ARG A 125 14.25 -8.24 24.62
CA ARG A 125 14.54 -9.69 24.68
C ARG A 125 15.05 -10.27 23.39
N LEU A 126 14.49 -9.85 22.25
CA LEU A 126 14.91 -10.32 20.92
C LEU A 126 16.25 -9.74 20.48
N ASN A 127 16.61 -8.59 21.02
CA ASN A 127 17.82 -7.84 20.68
C ASN A 127 18.08 -7.77 19.16
N PRO A 128 17.13 -7.23 18.35
CA PRO A 128 17.29 -7.17 16.90
C PRO A 128 18.34 -6.16 16.50
N SER A 129 19.03 -6.41 15.37
CA SER A 129 19.94 -5.45 14.75
C SER A 129 19.22 -4.20 14.22
N ALA A 130 17.91 -4.32 13.89
CA ALA A 130 17.07 -3.18 13.55
C ALA A 130 15.60 -3.46 13.85
N VAL A 131 14.83 -2.38 14.06
CA VAL A 131 13.38 -2.41 14.27
C VAL A 131 12.72 -1.65 13.13
N LEU A 132 11.93 -2.35 12.30
CA LEU A 132 11.08 -1.75 11.27
C LEU A 132 9.68 -1.54 11.84
N ILE A 133 9.16 -0.34 11.70
CA ILE A 133 7.90 0.10 12.31
C ILE A 133 6.92 0.49 11.20
N ASP A 134 5.82 -0.24 11.13
CA ASP A 134 4.75 -0.04 10.18
C ASP A 134 3.90 1.18 10.58
N THR A 135 3.90 2.20 9.79
CA THR A 135 3.20 3.47 9.90
C THR A 135 3.58 4.35 11.09
N VAL A 136 3.27 5.64 10.98
CA VAL A 136 3.41 6.63 12.08
C VAL A 136 2.61 6.25 13.33
N PHE A 137 1.55 5.45 13.20
CA PHE A 137 0.70 5.07 14.34
C PHE A 137 1.38 4.10 15.31
N ARG A 138 2.46 3.40 14.91
CA ARG A 138 3.29 2.55 15.79
C ARG A 138 4.56 3.27 16.23
N ALA A 139 4.86 4.44 15.66
CA ALA A 139 6.03 5.24 16.04
C ALA A 139 6.08 5.66 17.54
N PRO A 140 4.95 5.76 18.30
CA PRO A 140 5.05 5.94 19.75
C PRO A 140 5.91 4.90 20.47
N LEU A 141 6.10 3.70 19.91
CA LEU A 141 7.03 2.69 20.43
C LEU A 141 8.45 3.25 20.60
N LEU A 142 8.89 4.16 19.75
CA LEU A 142 10.21 4.79 19.80
C LEU A 142 10.41 5.70 21.03
N ALA A 143 9.33 5.97 21.79
CA ALA A 143 9.41 6.72 23.04
C ALA A 143 9.74 5.83 24.24
N GLU A 144 9.60 4.51 24.11
CA GLU A 144 9.90 3.57 25.17
C GLU A 144 11.43 3.48 25.38
N PRO A 145 11.93 3.41 26.65
CA PRO A 145 13.36 3.42 26.94
C PRO A 145 14.16 2.31 26.24
N GLU A 146 13.56 1.13 26.08
CA GLU A 146 14.17 -0.05 25.46
C GLU A 146 14.50 0.15 23.98
N LEU A 147 13.91 1.17 23.33
CA LEU A 147 14.18 1.56 21.93
C LEU A 147 15.23 2.66 21.82
N ALA A 148 15.69 3.24 22.94
CA ALA A 148 16.69 4.30 22.91
C ALA A 148 17.98 3.83 22.23
N GLY A 149 18.48 4.60 21.26
CA GLY A 149 19.70 4.31 20.51
C GLY A 149 19.62 3.17 19.49
N ARG A 150 18.52 2.40 19.43
CA ARG A 150 18.38 1.30 18.50
C ARG A 150 18.21 1.76 17.06
N ASN A 151 18.72 0.98 16.12
CA ASN A 151 18.50 1.16 14.69
C ASN A 151 17.00 1.00 14.39
N SER A 152 16.35 2.05 13.89
CA SER A 152 14.92 2.05 13.65
C SER A 152 14.56 2.70 12.32
N ILE A 153 13.62 2.09 11.59
CA ILE A 153 13.04 2.62 10.35
C ILE A 153 11.54 2.69 10.51
N VAL A 154 10.95 3.87 10.31
CA VAL A 154 9.48 3.98 10.19
C VAL A 154 9.11 4.01 8.72
N ILE A 155 8.25 3.08 8.29
CA ILE A 155 7.65 3.01 6.95
C ILE A 155 6.37 3.83 7.00
N THR A 156 6.30 4.97 6.31
CA THR A 156 5.22 5.93 6.52
C THR A 156 3.92 5.59 5.82
N HIS A 157 3.92 4.92 4.69
CA HIS A 157 2.79 4.62 3.80
C HIS A 157 2.00 5.83 3.30
N ASP A 158 2.14 7.00 3.91
CA ASP A 158 1.54 8.29 3.52
C ASP A 158 2.14 9.41 4.37
N VAL A 159 2.00 10.65 3.93
CA VAL A 159 2.19 11.84 4.75
C VAL A 159 0.82 12.18 5.39
N PHE A 160 0.58 11.62 6.57
CA PHE A 160 -0.76 11.56 7.17
C PHE A 160 -1.35 12.92 7.52
N HIS A 161 -0.56 13.94 7.87
CA HIS A 161 -1.11 15.28 8.09
C HIS A 161 -1.70 15.88 6.81
N ARG A 162 -1.07 15.66 5.64
CA ARG A 162 -1.61 16.09 4.33
C ARG A 162 -2.88 15.33 3.97
N ARG A 163 -2.87 14.03 4.20
CA ARG A 163 -4.07 13.19 4.01
C ARG A 163 -5.21 13.62 4.91
N ALA A 164 -4.93 13.92 6.18
CA ALA A 164 -5.92 14.44 7.12
C ALA A 164 -6.54 15.75 6.62
N GLN A 165 -5.70 16.69 6.17
CA GLN A 165 -6.15 17.97 5.62
C GLN A 165 -7.02 17.78 4.37
N ALA A 166 -6.60 16.92 3.43
CA ALA A 166 -7.36 16.65 2.21
C ALA A 166 -8.73 16.03 2.51
N LEU A 167 -8.82 15.09 3.46
CA LEU A 167 -10.07 14.47 3.88
C LEU A 167 -10.97 15.46 4.62
N ALA A 168 -10.41 16.30 5.49
CA ALA A 168 -11.17 17.34 6.17
C ALA A 168 -11.71 18.39 5.19
N ALA A 169 -10.91 18.82 4.21
CA ALA A 169 -11.36 19.72 3.16
C ALA A 169 -12.48 19.11 2.29
N ALA A 170 -12.52 17.79 2.17
CA ALA A 170 -13.60 17.06 1.50
C ALA A 170 -14.84 16.83 2.41
N GLY A 171 -14.88 17.42 3.61
CA GLY A 171 -16.01 17.37 4.53
C GLY A 171 -16.08 16.12 5.44
N TYR A 172 -15.02 15.34 5.52
CA TYR A 172 -14.98 14.17 6.40
C TYR A 172 -14.49 14.56 7.80
N ARG A 173 -15.09 13.96 8.82
CA ARG A 173 -14.49 13.93 10.17
C ARG A 173 -13.33 12.94 10.15
N VAL A 174 -12.13 13.41 10.48
CA VAL A 174 -10.90 12.60 10.39
C VAL A 174 -10.51 12.08 11.78
N LEU A 175 -10.22 10.77 11.85
CA LEU A 175 -9.75 10.11 13.08
C LEU A 175 -8.34 9.52 12.89
N PRO A 176 -7.41 9.70 13.86
CA PRO A 176 -7.57 10.50 15.09
C PRO A 176 -7.72 11.99 14.78
N GLU A 177 -8.54 12.67 15.60
CA GLU A 177 -8.79 14.11 15.43
C GLU A 177 -7.49 14.92 15.58
N HIS A 178 -7.43 16.06 14.88
CA HIS A 178 -6.30 17.00 14.94
C HIS A 178 -4.95 16.38 14.58
N PHE A 179 -4.90 15.48 13.61
CA PHE A 179 -3.65 14.91 13.13
C PHE A 179 -2.88 15.94 12.29
N SER A 180 -2.06 16.73 12.97
CA SER A 180 -1.32 17.87 12.40
C SER A 180 0.11 17.49 12.00
N ARG A 181 0.77 18.38 11.22
CA ARG A 181 2.19 18.27 10.89
C ARG A 181 3.09 18.20 12.12
N VAL A 182 2.77 18.99 13.16
CA VAL A 182 3.53 18.98 14.42
C VAL A 182 3.41 17.63 15.11
N ARG A 183 2.20 17.09 15.18
CA ARG A 183 1.96 15.78 15.79
C ARG A 183 2.71 14.67 15.03
N GLU A 184 2.64 14.66 13.71
CA GLU A 184 3.36 13.70 12.88
C GLU A 184 4.88 13.85 13.05
N ALA A 185 5.39 15.10 13.09
CA ALA A 185 6.80 15.37 13.34
C ALA A 185 7.26 14.86 14.71
N THR A 186 6.45 15.05 15.76
CA THR A 186 6.76 14.54 17.11
C THR A 186 6.86 13.02 17.13
N LEU A 187 5.94 12.33 16.43
CA LEU A 187 5.91 10.87 16.36
C LEU A 187 7.11 10.29 15.60
N LEU A 188 7.43 10.88 14.44
CA LEU A 188 8.51 10.40 13.58
C LEU A 188 9.90 10.87 14.00
N GLY A 189 9.99 11.94 14.78
CA GLY A 189 11.27 12.61 15.14
C GLY A 189 12.25 11.74 15.92
N ARG A 190 11.82 10.61 16.48
CA ARG A 190 12.67 9.63 17.17
C ARG A 190 13.18 8.52 16.27
N ALA A 191 12.65 8.39 15.06
CA ALA A 191 13.11 7.40 14.10
C ALA A 191 14.53 7.71 13.64
N ARG A 192 15.40 6.71 13.54
CA ARG A 192 16.76 6.87 13.00
C ARG A 192 16.71 7.07 11.48
N SER A 193 15.82 6.38 10.81
CA SER A 193 15.52 6.54 9.38
C SER A 193 14.03 6.50 9.12
N ILE A 194 13.60 7.11 8.01
CA ILE A 194 12.21 7.10 7.58
C ILE A 194 12.15 6.64 6.12
N ALA A 195 11.33 5.63 5.85
CA ALA A 195 11.05 5.12 4.52
C ALA A 195 9.72 5.66 4.01
N ALA A 196 9.77 6.53 3.00
CA ALA A 196 8.60 7.01 2.27
C ALA A 196 8.24 6.04 1.14
N ILE A 197 6.97 6.00 0.72
CA ILE A 197 6.56 5.10 -0.38
C ILE A 197 6.66 5.75 -1.76
N GLN A 198 6.98 7.06 -1.82
CA GLN A 198 7.11 7.79 -3.09
C GLN A 198 8.02 9.02 -2.92
N PRO A 199 8.62 9.52 -4.04
CA PRO A 199 9.59 10.62 -4.00
C PRO A 199 9.06 11.91 -3.38
N GLU A 200 7.83 12.33 -3.74
CA GLU A 200 7.23 13.58 -3.23
C GLU A 200 6.98 13.52 -1.73
N GLU A 201 6.64 12.38 -1.19
CA GLU A 201 6.52 12.19 0.26
C GLU A 201 7.89 12.26 0.93
N ALA A 202 8.91 11.66 0.30
CA ALA A 202 10.27 11.75 0.80
C ALA A 202 10.77 13.19 0.85
N GLU A 203 10.43 14.04 -0.13
CA GLU A 203 10.76 15.48 -0.12
C GLU A 203 10.10 16.22 1.05
N VAL A 204 8.81 15.94 1.28
CA VAL A 204 8.08 16.52 2.43
C VAL A 204 8.73 16.12 3.76
N LEU A 205 9.07 14.84 3.89
CA LEU A 205 9.70 14.31 5.09
C LEU A 205 11.13 14.88 5.28
N ARG A 206 11.92 15.03 4.21
CA ARG A 206 13.23 15.69 4.28
C ARG A 206 13.13 17.14 4.75
N ALA A 207 12.10 17.87 4.28
CA ALA A 207 11.83 19.22 4.76
C ALA A 207 11.36 19.27 6.22
N MET A 208 10.78 18.18 6.74
CA MET A 208 10.41 18.05 8.15
C MET A 208 11.60 17.63 9.03
N PHE A 209 12.52 16.83 8.49
CA PHE A 209 13.61 16.20 9.23
C PHE A 209 14.95 16.27 8.45
N PRO A 210 15.53 17.46 8.31
CA PRO A 210 16.73 17.66 7.47
C PRO A 210 17.97 16.87 7.93
N ALA A 211 18.03 16.50 9.21
CA ALA A 211 19.14 15.72 9.78
C ALA A 211 18.90 14.20 9.80
N ARG A 212 17.78 13.72 9.24
CA ARG A 212 17.46 12.29 9.26
C ARG A 212 17.72 11.63 7.90
N ASN A 213 18.06 10.34 7.93
CA ASN A 213 18.14 9.55 6.71
C ASN A 213 16.72 9.22 6.21
N ILE A 214 16.35 9.82 5.06
CA ILE A 214 15.04 9.63 4.44
C ILE A 214 15.25 9.11 3.03
N PHE A 215 14.67 7.94 2.77
CA PHE A 215 14.75 7.26 1.48
C PHE A 215 13.37 6.79 1.02
N THR A 216 13.28 6.36 -0.24
CA THR A 216 12.04 5.76 -0.77
C THR A 216 12.10 4.24 -0.70
N ALA A 217 10.96 3.63 -0.36
CA ALA A 217 10.74 2.19 -0.42
C ALA A 217 9.32 1.93 -1.00
N PRO A 218 9.12 2.16 -2.31
CA PRO A 218 7.83 1.97 -2.97
C PRO A 218 7.45 0.48 -3.05
N MET A 219 6.17 0.21 -3.37
CA MET A 219 5.71 -1.13 -3.71
C MET A 219 6.52 -1.67 -4.90
N PRO A 220 7.17 -2.82 -4.78
CA PRO A 220 7.85 -3.43 -5.92
C PRO A 220 6.84 -3.97 -6.95
N ALA A 221 7.19 -3.83 -8.22
CA ALA A 221 6.44 -4.35 -9.35
C ALA A 221 7.26 -5.40 -10.08
N LEU A 222 7.04 -6.68 -9.77
CA LEU A 222 7.65 -7.78 -10.50
C LEU A 222 6.99 -7.91 -11.87
N PRO A 223 7.74 -7.85 -12.98
CA PRO A 223 7.19 -8.03 -14.31
C PRO A 223 6.41 -9.35 -14.43
N CYS A 224 5.26 -9.27 -15.07
CA CYS A 224 4.40 -10.40 -15.40
C CYS A 224 4.01 -10.26 -16.88
N PRO A 225 4.93 -10.60 -17.81
CA PRO A 225 4.69 -10.43 -19.23
C PRO A 225 3.52 -11.32 -19.71
N PRO A 226 2.78 -10.87 -20.73
CA PRO A 226 1.76 -11.71 -21.33
C PRO A 226 2.39 -12.98 -21.91
N PRO A 227 1.68 -14.12 -21.87
CA PRO A 227 2.10 -15.32 -22.59
C PRO A 227 2.32 -15.03 -24.08
N PRO A 228 3.21 -15.78 -24.78
CA PRO A 228 3.53 -15.50 -26.18
C PRO A 228 2.33 -15.56 -27.13
N ASP A 229 1.33 -16.34 -26.79
CA ASP A 229 0.08 -16.52 -27.54
C ASP A 229 -1.06 -15.57 -27.08
N ALA A 230 -0.84 -14.78 -26.06
CA ALA A 230 -1.83 -13.85 -25.57
C ALA A 230 -1.97 -12.66 -26.52
N ALA A 231 -3.12 -12.56 -27.17
CA ALA A 231 -3.47 -11.44 -28.02
C ALA A 231 -4.26 -10.38 -27.23
N ARG A 232 -3.86 -9.13 -27.35
CA ARG A 232 -4.67 -7.99 -26.86
C ARG A 232 -5.88 -7.81 -27.75
N ILE A 233 -7.02 -7.58 -27.14
CA ILE A 233 -8.28 -7.31 -27.84
C ILE A 233 -8.34 -5.79 -28.11
N PRO A 234 -8.28 -5.36 -29.40
CA PRO A 234 -8.34 -3.94 -29.74
C PRO A 234 -9.60 -3.27 -29.19
N GLY A 235 -9.45 -2.10 -28.60
CA GLY A 235 -10.58 -1.37 -28.01
C GLY A 235 -10.99 -1.83 -26.61
N ARG A 236 -10.38 -2.88 -26.06
CA ARG A 236 -10.70 -3.37 -24.71
C ARG A 236 -9.94 -2.60 -23.65
N LEU A 237 -10.64 -1.80 -22.87
CA LEU A 237 -10.09 -1.08 -21.73
C LEU A 237 -10.25 -1.89 -20.44
N VAL A 238 -9.38 -1.63 -19.45
CA VAL A 238 -9.51 -2.20 -18.09
C VAL A 238 -9.34 -1.13 -17.02
N PHE A 239 -10.15 -1.24 -15.96
CA PHE A 239 -10.01 -0.50 -14.72
C PHE A 239 -10.09 -1.45 -13.53
N VAL A 240 -9.09 -1.43 -12.64
CA VAL A 240 -9.05 -2.21 -11.41
C VAL A 240 -9.29 -1.28 -10.22
N GLY A 241 -10.26 -1.58 -9.36
CA GLY A 241 -10.50 -0.74 -8.20
C GLY A 241 -11.48 -1.30 -7.18
N SER A 242 -11.30 -0.87 -5.93
CA SER A 242 -12.27 -1.04 -4.86
C SER A 242 -13.42 -0.04 -4.98
N ASP A 243 -14.40 -0.16 -4.09
CA ASP A 243 -15.51 0.77 -3.89
C ASP A 243 -15.12 2.05 -3.13
N SER A 244 -13.83 2.42 -3.13
CA SER A 244 -13.36 3.66 -2.50
C SER A 244 -13.86 4.90 -3.23
N LEU A 245 -14.05 5.97 -2.46
CA LEU A 245 -14.59 7.23 -2.98
C LEU A 245 -13.82 7.77 -4.19
N PRO A 246 -12.47 7.84 -4.22
CA PRO A 246 -11.74 8.32 -5.39
C PRO A 246 -11.98 7.48 -6.65
N ASN A 247 -12.10 6.15 -6.51
CA ASN A 247 -12.39 5.26 -7.63
C ASN A 247 -13.81 5.52 -8.19
N LEU A 248 -14.79 5.63 -7.29
CA LEU A 248 -16.18 5.83 -7.70
C LEU A 248 -16.42 7.24 -8.29
N ASP A 249 -15.79 8.26 -7.73
CA ASP A 249 -15.83 9.63 -8.26
C ASP A 249 -15.22 9.68 -9.67
N GLY A 250 -14.03 9.13 -9.84
CA GLY A 250 -13.34 9.07 -11.12
C GLY A 250 -14.14 8.29 -12.18
N LEU A 251 -14.75 7.15 -11.82
CA LEU A 251 -15.57 6.36 -12.73
C LEU A 251 -16.89 7.09 -13.09
N ARG A 252 -17.51 7.80 -12.13
CA ARG A 252 -18.71 8.63 -12.44
C ARG A 252 -18.37 9.71 -13.46
N TRP A 253 -17.27 10.43 -13.24
CA TRP A 253 -16.79 11.43 -14.20
C TRP A 253 -16.46 10.80 -15.56
N PHE A 254 -15.81 9.64 -15.57
CA PHE A 254 -15.52 8.91 -16.80
C PHE A 254 -16.80 8.55 -17.56
N PHE A 255 -17.85 8.10 -16.87
CA PHE A 255 -19.12 7.73 -17.50
C PHE A 255 -19.98 8.91 -17.91
N SER A 256 -19.91 10.05 -17.19
CA SER A 256 -20.68 11.24 -17.57
C SER A 256 -20.04 12.03 -18.70
N GLU A 257 -18.72 12.19 -18.70
CA GLU A 257 -18.04 13.14 -19.57
C GLU A 257 -17.22 12.47 -20.70
N ILE A 258 -16.63 11.29 -20.46
CA ILE A 258 -15.70 10.63 -21.40
C ILE A 258 -16.42 9.55 -22.21
N TRP A 259 -17.13 8.65 -21.52
CA TRP A 259 -17.77 7.51 -22.16
C TRP A 259 -18.74 7.85 -23.31
N PRO A 260 -19.54 8.93 -23.23
CA PRO A 260 -20.38 9.35 -24.36
C PRO A 260 -19.58 9.62 -25.64
N GLN A 261 -18.36 10.18 -25.52
CA GLN A 261 -17.48 10.46 -26.65
C GLN A 261 -16.86 9.20 -27.28
N LEU A 262 -16.88 8.07 -26.56
CA LEU A 262 -16.36 6.78 -27.00
C LEU A 262 -17.44 5.89 -27.62
N GLN A 263 -18.72 6.27 -27.54
CA GLN A 263 -19.82 5.47 -28.08
C GLN A 263 -19.69 5.33 -29.59
N GLY A 264 -19.98 4.12 -30.10
CA GLY A 264 -19.87 3.82 -31.52
C GLY A 264 -18.46 3.51 -32.02
N SER A 265 -17.41 3.74 -31.21
CA SER A 265 -16.01 3.47 -31.60
C SER A 265 -15.59 1.98 -31.51
N GLY A 266 -16.44 1.13 -30.91
CA GLY A 266 -16.11 -0.27 -30.62
C GLY A 266 -15.31 -0.47 -29.33
N VAL A 267 -15.09 0.59 -28.54
CA VAL A 267 -14.41 0.51 -27.25
C VAL A 267 -15.32 -0.15 -26.21
N THR A 268 -14.75 -1.05 -25.40
CA THR A 268 -15.37 -1.71 -24.26
C THR A 268 -14.56 -1.48 -22.99
N LEU A 269 -15.16 -1.65 -21.81
CA LEU A 269 -14.49 -1.47 -20.54
C LEU A 269 -14.79 -2.61 -19.57
N ASP A 270 -13.75 -3.23 -19.04
CA ASP A 270 -13.82 -4.16 -17.93
C ASP A 270 -13.53 -3.45 -16.60
N LEU A 271 -14.51 -3.52 -15.69
CA LEU A 271 -14.36 -3.09 -14.30
C LEU A 271 -14.06 -4.29 -13.41
N VAL A 272 -12.88 -4.29 -12.77
CA VAL A 272 -12.44 -5.39 -11.91
C VAL A 272 -12.34 -4.91 -10.47
N GLY A 273 -12.81 -5.72 -9.53
CA GLY A 273 -12.92 -5.36 -8.12
C GLY A 273 -14.32 -4.90 -7.72
N ASP A 274 -14.44 -4.29 -6.53
CA ASP A 274 -15.76 -3.94 -5.97
C ASP A 274 -16.34 -2.64 -6.57
N CYS A 275 -15.57 -1.86 -7.32
CA CYS A 275 -16.03 -0.59 -7.90
C CYS A 275 -17.27 -0.75 -8.79
N GLY A 276 -17.34 -1.84 -9.59
CA GLY A 276 -18.47 -2.08 -10.47
C GLY A 276 -19.79 -2.37 -9.74
N ARG A 277 -19.72 -2.97 -8.54
CA ARG A 277 -20.90 -3.26 -7.71
C ARG A 277 -21.50 -2.03 -7.03
N ALA A 278 -20.66 -1.03 -6.79
CA ALA A 278 -21.08 0.22 -6.16
C ALA A 278 -21.70 1.21 -7.13
N LEU A 279 -21.65 0.95 -8.44
CA LEU A 279 -22.28 1.76 -9.49
C LEU A 279 -23.67 1.20 -9.80
N MET A 280 -24.69 2.05 -9.69
CA MET A 280 -26.09 1.61 -9.82
C MET A 280 -26.45 1.15 -11.24
N ARG A 281 -25.85 1.78 -12.27
CA ARG A 281 -26.06 1.43 -13.67
C ARG A 281 -24.74 1.54 -14.43
N LEU A 282 -24.46 0.53 -15.24
CA LEU A 282 -23.29 0.53 -16.13
C LEU A 282 -23.76 0.84 -17.56
N PRO A 283 -23.04 1.71 -18.29
CA PRO A 283 -23.30 1.97 -19.70
C PRO A 283 -23.16 0.69 -20.56
N ARG A 284 -23.77 0.70 -21.75
CA ARG A 284 -23.56 -0.37 -22.74
C ARG A 284 -22.07 -0.45 -23.11
N GLY A 285 -21.52 -1.69 -23.19
CA GLY A 285 -20.11 -1.91 -23.46
C GLY A 285 -19.22 -1.94 -22.20
N VAL A 286 -19.78 -1.73 -21.01
CA VAL A 286 -19.08 -1.86 -19.73
C VAL A 286 -19.47 -3.15 -19.03
N LYS A 287 -18.49 -3.95 -18.63
CA LYS A 287 -18.68 -5.21 -17.89
C LYS A 287 -18.05 -5.13 -16.51
N ALA A 288 -18.81 -5.45 -15.46
CA ALA A 288 -18.29 -5.59 -14.10
C ALA A 288 -18.00 -7.06 -13.80
N TRP A 289 -16.75 -7.37 -13.49
CA TRP A 289 -16.30 -8.72 -13.13
C TRP A 289 -16.40 -9.00 -11.62
N GLY A 290 -16.45 -7.95 -10.80
CA GLY A 290 -16.24 -8.10 -9.36
C GLY A 290 -14.78 -8.46 -9.04
N ARG A 291 -14.55 -9.04 -7.88
CA ARG A 291 -13.22 -9.55 -7.50
C ARG A 291 -12.94 -10.84 -8.25
N VAL A 292 -11.78 -10.90 -8.88
CA VAL A 292 -11.29 -12.10 -9.57
C VAL A 292 -10.10 -12.69 -8.81
N PRO A 293 -9.91 -14.02 -8.85
CA PRO A 293 -8.76 -14.66 -8.20
C PRO A 293 -7.42 -14.27 -8.84
N ASP A 294 -7.41 -14.07 -10.16
CA ASP A 294 -6.26 -13.71 -10.95
C ASP A 294 -6.60 -12.56 -11.91
N LEU A 295 -5.80 -11.51 -11.88
CA LEU A 295 -5.95 -10.33 -12.74
C LEU A 295 -5.25 -10.51 -14.10
N ALA A 296 -4.24 -11.36 -14.17
CA ALA A 296 -3.36 -11.47 -15.34
C ALA A 296 -4.12 -11.71 -16.66
N PRO A 297 -5.10 -12.63 -16.76
CA PRO A 297 -5.83 -12.85 -18.00
C PRO A 297 -6.58 -11.61 -18.51
N LEU A 298 -7.16 -10.83 -17.59
CA LEU A 298 -7.89 -9.59 -17.95
C LEU A 298 -6.92 -8.49 -18.36
N LEU A 299 -5.81 -8.32 -17.64
CA LEU A 299 -4.78 -7.33 -17.95
C LEU A 299 -4.05 -7.66 -19.28
N HIS A 300 -3.71 -8.93 -19.51
CA HIS A 300 -3.02 -9.34 -20.75
C HIS A 300 -3.90 -9.21 -21.99
N SER A 301 -5.23 -9.39 -21.86
CA SER A 301 -6.16 -9.24 -22.99
C SER A 301 -6.64 -7.80 -23.21
N ALA A 302 -6.42 -6.88 -22.27
CA ALA A 302 -6.76 -5.48 -22.45
C ALA A 302 -5.79 -4.78 -23.40
N SER A 303 -6.28 -3.85 -24.22
CA SER A 303 -5.44 -2.99 -25.04
C SER A 303 -4.81 -1.84 -24.26
N LEU A 304 -5.57 -1.27 -23.32
CA LEU A 304 -5.14 -0.16 -22.45
C LEU A 304 -5.74 -0.30 -21.05
N ALA A 305 -5.04 0.26 -20.08
CA ALA A 305 -5.63 0.55 -18.78
C ALA A 305 -6.07 2.02 -18.69
N ILE A 306 -7.03 2.29 -17.80
CA ILE A 306 -7.46 3.66 -17.51
C ILE A 306 -7.36 3.96 -16.02
N ALA A 307 -7.03 5.22 -15.70
CA ALA A 307 -6.99 5.72 -14.33
C ALA A 307 -7.58 7.15 -14.28
N PRO A 308 -8.90 7.30 -14.32
CA PRO A 308 -9.57 8.59 -14.39
C PRO A 308 -9.80 9.22 -13.01
N LEU A 309 -8.86 9.07 -12.05
CA LEU A 309 -9.04 9.58 -10.69
C LEU A 309 -8.92 11.10 -10.66
N ARG A 310 -9.87 11.78 -10.02
CA ARG A 310 -9.88 13.24 -9.88
C ARG A 310 -9.25 13.71 -8.58
N THR A 311 -9.14 12.81 -7.61
CA THR A 311 -8.60 13.06 -6.27
C THR A 311 -7.90 11.82 -5.74
N GLY A 312 -7.16 11.98 -4.66
CA GLY A 312 -6.49 10.89 -3.92
C GLY A 312 -5.02 11.16 -3.71
N SER A 313 -4.53 10.88 -2.50
CA SER A 313 -3.12 10.91 -2.12
C SER A 313 -2.46 9.54 -2.33
N GLY A 314 -1.15 9.51 -2.27
CA GLY A 314 -0.33 8.29 -2.31
C GLY A 314 -0.21 7.64 -3.68
N LEU A 315 0.75 6.71 -3.78
CA LEU A 315 1.04 5.95 -5.00
C LEU A 315 -0.16 5.05 -5.38
N LYS A 316 -0.58 5.14 -6.64
CA LYS A 316 -1.71 4.35 -7.15
C LYS A 316 -1.21 2.97 -7.60
N ILE A 317 -1.14 2.00 -6.68
CA ILE A 317 -0.60 0.66 -6.91
C ILE A 317 -1.15 -0.01 -8.18
N LYS A 318 -2.41 0.24 -8.54
CA LYS A 318 -3.00 -0.27 -9.79
C LYS A 318 -2.21 0.11 -11.05
N LEU A 319 -1.55 1.29 -11.07
CA LEU A 319 -0.73 1.70 -12.21
C LEU A 319 0.56 0.87 -12.31
N LEU A 320 1.11 0.45 -11.16
CA LEU A 320 2.21 -0.51 -11.13
C LEU A 320 1.75 -1.89 -11.63
N ASP A 321 0.55 -2.32 -11.22
CA ASP A 321 -0.03 -3.57 -11.73
C ASP A 321 -0.22 -3.52 -13.25
N TYR A 322 -0.68 -2.40 -13.79
CA TYR A 322 -0.80 -2.23 -15.23
C TYR A 322 0.57 -2.27 -15.93
N ALA A 323 1.54 -1.50 -15.43
CA ALA A 323 2.87 -1.44 -16.02
C ALA A 323 3.58 -2.80 -15.99
N ARG A 324 3.56 -3.53 -14.86
CA ARG A 324 4.19 -4.85 -14.73
C ARG A 324 3.53 -5.95 -15.60
N HIS A 325 2.30 -5.73 -16.06
CA HIS A 325 1.60 -6.57 -17.04
C HIS A 325 1.73 -6.03 -18.48
N GLY A 326 2.60 -5.05 -18.71
CA GLY A 326 2.89 -4.51 -20.03
C GLY A 326 1.81 -3.57 -20.57
N LEU A 327 0.92 -3.00 -19.74
CA LEU A 327 -0.14 -2.11 -20.17
C LEU A 327 0.25 -0.63 -20.10
N THR A 328 0.00 0.08 -21.19
CA THR A 328 -0.06 1.54 -21.20
C THR A 328 -1.34 2.01 -20.53
N THR A 329 -1.22 3.06 -19.71
CA THR A 329 -2.35 3.62 -18.95
C THR A 329 -2.65 5.04 -19.37
N ILE A 330 -3.90 5.33 -19.72
CA ILE A 330 -4.38 6.70 -19.85
C ILE A 330 -4.85 7.15 -18.47
N ALA A 331 -4.29 8.26 -17.99
CA ALA A 331 -4.43 8.66 -16.59
C ALA A 331 -4.56 10.18 -16.44
N THR A 332 -5.33 10.59 -15.46
CA THR A 332 -5.40 12.00 -15.03
C THR A 332 -4.14 12.38 -14.24
N PRO A 333 -3.79 13.68 -14.15
CA PRO A 333 -2.66 14.13 -13.32
C PRO A 333 -2.71 13.64 -11.86
N PRO A 334 -3.87 13.65 -11.15
CA PRO A 334 -3.92 13.09 -9.79
C PRO A 334 -3.64 11.58 -9.71
N SER A 335 -3.91 10.83 -10.79
CA SER A 335 -3.58 9.40 -10.86
C SER A 335 -2.09 9.14 -10.96
N LEU A 336 -1.35 10.05 -11.57
CA LEU A 336 0.08 9.92 -11.87
C LEU A 336 1.00 10.45 -10.76
N GLN A 337 0.43 10.99 -9.71
CA GLN A 337 1.20 11.51 -8.59
C GLN A 337 2.08 10.41 -7.98
N GLY A 338 3.37 10.70 -7.81
CA GLY A 338 4.36 9.78 -7.26
C GLY A 338 5.06 8.88 -8.28
N PHE A 339 4.69 8.97 -9.57
CA PHE A 339 5.32 8.20 -10.62
C PHE A 339 6.38 8.98 -11.37
N TYR A 340 7.44 8.28 -11.79
CA TYR A 340 8.38 8.83 -12.75
C TYR A 340 7.68 8.99 -14.12
N LEU A 341 7.67 10.21 -14.65
CA LEU A 341 6.98 10.55 -15.91
C LEU A 341 7.95 10.90 -17.05
N GLY A 342 9.22 10.52 -16.90
CA GLY A 342 10.23 10.72 -17.93
C GLY A 342 10.14 9.72 -19.09
N PRO A 343 11.16 9.70 -19.96
CA PRO A 343 11.21 8.79 -21.11
C PRO A 343 10.96 7.32 -20.74
N GLY A 344 10.15 6.62 -21.54
CA GLY A 344 9.79 5.23 -21.29
C GLY A 344 8.63 5.01 -20.32
N ALA A 345 8.08 6.05 -19.69
CA ALA A 345 6.91 5.90 -18.82
C ALA A 345 5.69 5.45 -19.63
N PRO A 346 4.99 4.37 -19.21
CA PRO A 346 3.85 3.83 -19.93
C PRO A 346 2.54 4.58 -19.60
N PHE A 347 2.63 5.90 -19.45
CA PHE A 347 1.51 6.73 -19.05
C PHE A 347 1.22 7.80 -20.10
N VAL A 348 -0.04 7.92 -20.48
CA VAL A 348 -0.57 9.02 -21.28
C VAL A 348 -1.38 9.92 -20.38
N MET A 349 -0.84 11.11 -20.11
CA MET A 349 -1.50 12.08 -19.22
C MET A 349 -2.67 12.77 -19.95
N ALA A 350 -3.85 12.77 -19.34
CA ALA A 350 -5.05 13.36 -19.86
C ALA A 350 -5.78 14.19 -18.78
N GLY A 351 -5.64 15.51 -18.84
CA GLY A 351 -6.14 16.45 -17.81
C GLY A 351 -7.62 16.84 -18.01
N SER A 352 -8.23 16.57 -19.15
CA SER A 352 -9.63 16.88 -19.43
C SER A 352 -10.35 15.72 -20.09
N ALA A 353 -11.69 15.75 -20.09
CA ALA A 353 -12.51 14.69 -20.67
C ALA A 353 -12.25 14.51 -22.18
N GLY A 354 -12.12 15.60 -22.93
CA GLY A 354 -11.84 15.54 -24.37
C GLY A 354 -10.47 14.92 -24.66
N ILE A 355 -9.41 15.37 -23.96
CA ILE A 355 -8.05 14.82 -24.12
C ILE A 355 -8.03 13.33 -23.73
N PHE A 356 -8.78 12.95 -22.68
CA PHE A 356 -8.87 11.55 -22.26
C PHE A 356 -9.55 10.68 -23.32
N ALA A 357 -10.68 11.14 -23.87
CA ALA A 357 -11.39 10.44 -24.94
C ALA A 357 -10.53 10.30 -26.20
N GLU A 358 -9.86 11.39 -26.62
CA GLU A 358 -8.95 11.39 -27.76
C GLU A 358 -7.81 10.37 -27.58
N ALA A 359 -7.17 10.37 -26.40
CA ALA A 359 -6.11 9.42 -26.06
C ALA A 359 -6.62 7.97 -26.12
N VAL A 360 -7.82 7.69 -25.58
CA VAL A 360 -8.44 6.36 -25.70
C VAL A 360 -8.64 5.96 -27.15
N LEU A 361 -9.25 6.82 -27.97
CA LEU A 361 -9.52 6.54 -29.38
C LEU A 361 -8.23 6.30 -30.18
N ARG A 362 -7.18 7.05 -29.88
CA ARG A 362 -5.88 6.94 -30.53
C ARG A 362 -5.17 5.62 -30.21
N TYR A 363 -5.14 5.22 -28.93
CA TYR A 363 -4.28 4.10 -28.49
C TYR A 363 -5.03 2.78 -28.30
N ALA A 364 -6.37 2.78 -28.16
CA ALA A 364 -7.10 1.54 -27.86
C ALA A 364 -7.06 0.52 -29.00
N LYS A 365 -7.00 0.96 -30.26
CA LYS A 365 -6.94 0.09 -31.44
C LYS A 365 -5.51 -0.33 -31.79
N SER A 366 -4.52 0.50 -31.49
CA SER A 366 -3.10 0.28 -31.74
C SER A 366 -2.29 0.65 -30.48
N PRO A 367 -2.38 -0.17 -29.42
CA PRO A 367 -1.71 0.12 -28.16
C PRO A 367 -0.19 0.06 -28.32
N PRO A 368 0.58 0.83 -27.54
CA PRO A 368 2.02 0.67 -27.44
C PRO A 368 2.40 -0.74 -27.03
N THR A 369 3.62 -1.15 -27.40
CA THR A 369 4.13 -2.49 -27.07
C THR A 369 4.26 -2.71 -25.56
N ALA A 370 4.25 -3.97 -25.14
CA ALA A 370 4.36 -4.30 -23.72
C ALA A 370 5.75 -4.01 -23.15
N GLU A 371 6.78 -4.06 -24.01
CA GLU A 371 8.18 -3.98 -23.59
C GLU A 371 8.51 -2.70 -22.81
N SER A 372 8.03 -1.55 -23.28
CA SER A 372 8.29 -0.26 -22.60
C SER A 372 7.72 -0.22 -21.18
N ALA A 373 6.50 -0.75 -21.01
CA ALA A 373 5.86 -0.80 -19.71
C ALA A 373 6.55 -1.80 -18.76
N LEU A 374 6.96 -2.95 -19.26
CA LEU A 374 7.71 -3.95 -18.50
C LEU A 374 9.09 -3.43 -18.10
N ALA A 375 9.80 -2.78 -19.03
CA ALA A 375 11.09 -2.16 -18.76
C ALA A 375 10.99 -1.06 -17.71
N TYR A 376 9.96 -0.20 -17.79
CA TYR A 376 9.67 0.82 -16.80
C TYR A 376 9.41 0.21 -15.41
N ALA A 377 8.55 -0.81 -15.32
CA ALA A 377 8.28 -1.49 -14.06
C ALA A 377 9.55 -2.09 -13.44
N THR A 378 10.40 -2.73 -14.26
CA THR A 378 11.67 -3.31 -13.81
C THR A 378 12.65 -2.25 -13.32
N LEU A 379 12.83 -1.18 -14.11
CA LEU A 379 13.84 -0.16 -13.85
C LEU A 379 13.53 0.69 -12.61
N HIS A 380 12.27 1.12 -12.48
CA HIS A 380 11.87 2.09 -11.44
C HIS A 380 11.24 1.43 -10.21
N TYR A 381 10.66 0.23 -10.36
CA TYR A 381 9.90 -0.45 -9.33
C TYR A 381 10.25 -1.94 -9.19
N GLY A 382 11.31 -2.42 -9.83
CA GLY A 382 11.86 -3.74 -9.53
C GLY A 382 12.30 -3.82 -8.06
N VAL A 383 12.37 -5.03 -7.50
CA VAL A 383 12.70 -5.25 -6.07
C VAL A 383 13.98 -4.53 -5.65
N ALA A 384 15.03 -4.63 -6.48
CA ALA A 384 16.32 -3.97 -6.21
C ALA A 384 16.18 -2.43 -6.17
N ALA A 385 15.47 -1.84 -7.13
CA ALA A 385 15.23 -0.40 -7.18
C ALA A 385 14.35 0.07 -6.00
N SER A 386 13.27 -0.66 -5.71
CA SER A 386 12.34 -0.32 -4.64
C SER A 386 12.98 -0.35 -3.26
N PHE A 387 13.89 -1.27 -3.01
CA PHE A 387 14.48 -1.47 -1.67
C PHE A 387 15.96 -1.08 -1.57
N ALA A 388 16.52 -0.38 -2.58
CA ALA A 388 17.89 0.11 -2.56
C ALA A 388 18.20 0.97 -1.31
N GLY A 389 17.30 1.90 -0.98
CA GLY A 389 17.45 2.77 0.20
C GLY A 389 17.37 2.01 1.51
N LEU A 390 16.50 1.01 1.59
CA LEU A 390 16.39 0.12 2.77
C LEU A 390 17.68 -0.70 2.94
N GLY A 391 18.19 -1.27 1.86
CA GLY A 391 19.45 -2.02 1.86
C GLY A 391 20.63 -1.17 2.28
N ALA A 392 20.75 0.04 1.74
CA ALA A 392 21.81 0.97 2.13
C ALA A 392 21.76 1.35 3.62
N ALA A 393 20.56 1.60 4.17
CA ALA A 393 20.40 1.90 5.59
C ALA A 393 20.83 0.73 6.49
N LEU A 394 20.44 -0.50 6.16
CA LEU A 394 20.78 -1.70 6.94
C LEU A 394 22.28 -2.02 6.84
N SER A 395 22.88 -1.90 5.64
CA SER A 395 24.31 -2.14 5.44
C SER A 395 25.17 -1.11 6.18
N HIS A 396 24.76 0.15 6.19
CA HIS A 396 25.46 1.20 6.94
C HIS A 396 25.51 0.89 8.44
N TRP A 397 24.42 0.42 9.03
CA TRP A 397 24.39 0.09 10.44
C TRP A 397 25.23 -1.15 10.77
N ALA A 398 25.20 -2.17 9.92
CA ALA A 398 26.04 -3.35 10.11
C ALA A 398 27.54 -2.99 10.09
N ALA A 399 27.97 -2.11 9.19
CA ALA A 399 29.34 -1.63 9.12
C ALA A 399 29.74 -0.82 10.37
N THR A 400 28.82 -0.01 10.92
CA THR A 400 29.09 0.79 12.13
C THR A 400 29.23 -0.10 13.37
N GLU A 401 28.36 -1.11 13.54
CA GLU A 401 28.45 -2.08 14.64
C GLU A 401 29.78 -2.85 14.60
N MET A 402 30.23 -3.29 13.42
CA MET A 402 31.55 -3.96 13.28
C MET A 402 32.73 -3.04 13.63
N GLN A 403 32.66 -1.74 13.33
CA GLN A 403 33.72 -0.79 13.68
C GLN A 403 33.76 -0.50 15.18
N ASP A 404 32.61 -0.44 15.85
CA ASP A 404 32.55 -0.23 17.30
C ASP A 404 33.03 -1.46 18.06
N ASP A 405 32.79 -2.68 17.58
CA ASP A 405 33.29 -3.94 18.15
C ASP A 405 34.83 -4.09 18.00
N LEU A 406 35.40 -3.43 16.97
CA LEU A 406 36.84 -3.47 16.71
C LEU A 406 37.63 -2.35 17.43
N ARG A 407 36.96 -1.40 18.10
CA ARG A 407 37.65 -0.40 18.93
C ARG A 407 38.26 -1.09 20.15
N PRO A 408 39.61 -0.98 20.37
CA PRO A 408 40.19 -1.51 21.57
C PRO A 408 39.57 -0.80 22.78
N LEU A 409 39.19 -1.59 23.79
CA LEU A 409 38.82 -1.07 25.09
C LEU A 409 39.98 -0.17 25.55
N SER A 410 39.78 1.14 25.46
CA SER A 410 40.72 2.12 26.05
C SER A 410 40.71 1.89 27.55
N LEU A 411 41.78 1.28 28.02
CA LEU A 411 42.12 1.08 29.43
C LEU A 411 42.26 2.42 30.14
#